data_b5f6fc503e3829065a6329f382fea3b4
#
_entry.id   b5f6fc503e3829065a6329f382fea3b4
#
_cell.length_a   1.000
_cell.length_b   1.000
_cell.length_c   1.000
_cell.angle_alpha   90.00
_cell.angle_beta   90.00
_cell.angle_gamma   90.00
#
_symmetry.space_group_name_H-M   'P 1'
#
loop_
_entity.id
_entity.type
_entity.pdbx_description
1 polymer ?
#
loop_
_entity_poly.entity_id
_entity_poly.type
_entity_poly.pdbx_seq_one_letter_code
_entity_poly.pdbx_strand_id
1 'polypeptide(L)'
;MRALMAFIVVLSTCGSALAFDAFQATGIDRRAGATLPLDLAFQDESGRPTTLRQAGHGKPIVLAPVVHRCPNICGLTLAGLAQTAAGQKFVAGRDFTIVAFGIDPREGPADARQSLDKLRQSFPSLRHGILGFTGTERDIKSITDRLGYRYGWDDDLQQYAHIAAVAVLTPDGRLSRWLYGIAPDPVDLRLALTEAGNGKIGTWGDQLLLLCYHYDPQTGRYGSLIWTALRIGGAITVVAAGGLIGLAILRERRRLQRDAP
;
A
#
# COMPACT_ATOMS: atom_id res chain seq x y z
N MET A 1 -5.14 -5.07 63.30
CA MET A 1 -4.45 -4.02 62.47
C MET A 1 -3.20 -4.54 61.73
N ARG A 2 -2.38 -5.45 62.30
CA ARG A 2 -1.18 -5.99 61.59
C ARG A 2 -1.48 -6.93 60.39
N ALA A 3 -2.61 -7.68 60.40
CA ALA A 3 -2.99 -8.57 59.30
C ALA A 3 -3.58 -7.84 58.08
N LEU A 4 -4.16 -6.64 58.31
CA LEU A 4 -4.73 -5.83 57.21
C LEU A 4 -3.66 -5.10 56.39
N MET A 5 -2.52 -4.75 57.03
CA MET A 5 -1.37 -4.12 56.36
C MET A 5 -0.60 -5.12 55.46
N ALA A 6 -0.54 -6.39 55.83
CA ALA A 6 0.12 -7.42 55.01
C ALA A 6 -0.63 -7.71 53.70
N PHE A 7 -1.97 -7.56 53.67
CA PHE A 7 -2.79 -7.80 52.50
C PHE A 7 -2.70 -6.68 51.44
N ILE A 8 -2.45 -5.44 51.88
CA ILE A 8 -2.33 -4.28 50.97
C ILE A 8 -0.97 -4.27 50.24
N VAL A 9 0.09 -4.82 50.83
CA VAL A 9 1.42 -4.88 50.19
C VAL A 9 1.52 -5.94 49.11
N VAL A 10 0.73 -7.00 49.16
CA VAL A 10 0.72 -8.08 48.11
C VAL A 10 -0.03 -7.67 46.87
N LEU A 11 -0.96 -6.71 46.94
CA LEU A 11 -1.70 -6.23 45.73
C LEU A 11 -0.93 -5.20 44.91
N SER A 12 0.18 -4.64 45.41
CA SER A 12 0.95 -3.58 44.72
C SER A 12 2.05 -4.10 43.80
N THR A 13 2.22 -5.42 43.63
CA THR A 13 3.25 -6.02 42.76
C THR A 13 2.66 -6.66 41.51
N CYS A 14 1.42 -6.35 41.14
CA CYS A 14 0.95 -6.64 39.77
C CYS A 14 1.67 -5.70 38.81
N GLY A 15 2.89 -6.10 38.40
CA GLY A 15 3.63 -5.44 37.34
C GLY A 15 2.71 -5.41 36.13
N SER A 16 2.46 -4.20 35.61
CA SER A 16 1.78 -4.00 34.33
C SER A 16 2.61 -4.73 33.30
N ALA A 17 2.21 -5.94 32.91
CA ALA A 17 2.67 -6.52 31.66
C ALA A 17 2.26 -5.53 30.57
N LEU A 18 3.24 -4.81 30.02
CA LEU A 18 3.00 -3.95 28.86
C LEU A 18 2.59 -4.88 27.72
N ALA A 19 1.28 -5.04 27.53
CA ALA A 19 0.76 -5.77 26.38
C ALA A 19 1.29 -5.13 25.09
N PHE A 20 1.70 -5.95 24.14
CA PHE A 20 2.15 -5.49 22.84
C PHE A 20 1.04 -4.66 22.17
N ASP A 21 1.30 -3.37 21.91
CA ASP A 21 0.38 -2.51 21.20
C ASP A 21 0.71 -2.55 19.70
N ALA A 22 0.02 -3.42 18.98
CA ALA A 22 0.19 -3.58 17.53
C ALA A 22 -0.04 -2.28 16.76
N PHE A 23 -0.92 -1.38 17.22
CA PHE A 23 -1.19 -0.12 16.54
C PHE A 23 -0.03 0.88 16.67
N GLN A 24 0.67 0.87 17.79
CA GLN A 24 1.86 1.70 17.97
C GLN A 24 3.10 1.09 17.32
N ALA A 25 3.23 -0.24 17.36
CA ALA A 25 4.38 -0.96 16.83
C ALA A 25 4.40 -1.05 15.31
N THR A 26 3.24 -0.96 14.64
CA THR A 26 3.12 -1.12 13.18
C THR A 26 2.68 0.17 12.49
N GLY A 27 3.04 0.35 11.22
CA GLY A 27 2.63 1.52 10.46
C GLY A 27 3.60 1.90 9.36
N ILE A 28 3.32 3.03 8.71
CA ILE A 28 4.23 3.63 7.73
C ILE A 28 4.48 5.08 8.10
N ASP A 29 5.74 5.38 8.42
CA ASP A 29 6.21 6.75 8.57
C ASP A 29 6.49 7.31 7.16
N ARG A 30 5.88 8.44 6.84
CA ARG A 30 5.99 9.00 5.50
C ARG A 30 7.43 9.41 5.18
N ARG A 31 7.99 8.79 4.16
CA ARG A 31 9.33 9.08 3.62
C ARG A 31 9.23 9.25 2.11
N ALA A 32 8.58 10.32 1.68
CA ALA A 32 8.41 10.61 0.25
C ALA A 32 9.77 10.63 -0.46
N GLY A 33 9.85 9.91 -1.59
CA GLY A 33 11.06 9.85 -2.39
C GLY A 33 12.25 9.11 -1.75
N ALA A 34 12.02 8.34 -0.68
CA ALA A 34 13.06 7.51 -0.08
C ALA A 34 13.72 6.61 -1.13
N THR A 35 15.04 6.55 -1.14
CA THR A 35 15.81 5.72 -2.06
C THR A 35 16.37 4.52 -1.33
N LEU A 36 16.12 3.33 -1.87
CA LEU A 36 16.59 2.06 -1.30
C LEU A 36 17.98 1.70 -1.80
N PRO A 37 18.79 1.05 -0.96
CA PRO A 37 20.06 0.45 -1.38
C PRO A 37 19.76 -0.84 -2.17
N LEU A 38 19.70 -0.75 -3.49
CA LEU A 38 19.30 -1.84 -4.37
C LEU A 38 20.31 -3.02 -4.40
N ASP A 39 21.53 -2.79 -3.91
CA ASP A 39 22.65 -3.75 -4.00
C ASP A 39 22.88 -4.56 -2.72
N LEU A 40 22.00 -4.42 -1.71
CA LEU A 40 22.02 -5.28 -0.53
C LEU A 40 21.77 -6.73 -0.92
N ALA A 41 22.53 -7.65 -0.31
CA ALA A 41 22.44 -9.06 -0.58
C ALA A 41 21.31 -9.72 0.19
N PHE A 42 20.40 -10.35 -0.54
CA PHE A 42 19.33 -11.21 -0.06
C PHE A 42 19.51 -12.61 -0.62
N GLN A 43 18.66 -13.54 -0.20
CA GLN A 43 18.55 -14.85 -0.83
C GLN A 43 17.20 -14.97 -1.53
N ASP A 44 17.22 -15.50 -2.76
CA ASP A 44 15.99 -15.86 -3.46
C ASP A 44 15.42 -17.19 -2.90
N GLU A 45 14.23 -17.57 -3.33
CA GLU A 45 13.57 -18.81 -2.90
C GLU A 45 14.32 -20.08 -3.28
N SER A 46 15.38 -20.01 -4.08
CA SER A 46 16.28 -21.14 -4.38
C SER A 46 17.56 -21.12 -3.54
N GLY A 47 17.73 -20.13 -2.67
CA GLY A 47 18.91 -19.95 -1.82
C GLY A 47 20.08 -19.28 -2.53
N ARG A 48 19.88 -18.72 -3.73
CA ARG A 48 20.95 -18.02 -4.45
C ARG A 48 21.01 -16.57 -3.97
N PRO A 49 22.23 -16.03 -3.80
CA PRO A 49 22.41 -14.61 -3.54
C PRO A 49 21.77 -13.77 -4.66
N THR A 50 21.03 -12.75 -4.29
CA THR A 50 20.35 -11.83 -5.20
C THR A 50 20.22 -10.45 -4.59
N THR A 51 19.86 -9.44 -5.40
CA THR A 51 19.66 -8.06 -4.97
C THR A 51 18.35 -7.51 -5.56
N LEU A 52 17.83 -6.43 -4.99
CA LEU A 52 16.66 -5.75 -5.57
C LEU A 52 16.97 -5.23 -6.98
N ARG A 53 18.20 -4.81 -7.26
CA ARG A 53 18.63 -4.41 -8.61
C ARG A 53 18.52 -5.56 -9.60
N GLN A 54 18.98 -6.75 -9.23
CA GLN A 54 18.89 -7.93 -10.07
C GLN A 54 17.43 -8.34 -10.29
N ALA A 55 16.60 -8.33 -9.24
CA ALA A 55 15.19 -8.65 -9.33
C ALA A 55 14.43 -7.68 -10.24
N GLY A 56 14.71 -6.39 -10.16
CA GLY A 56 14.04 -5.35 -10.95
C GLY A 56 14.41 -5.38 -12.42
N HIS A 57 15.62 -5.79 -12.80
CA HIS A 57 16.09 -5.75 -14.19
C HIS A 57 15.82 -4.41 -14.90
N GLY A 58 15.96 -3.29 -14.17
CA GLY A 58 15.68 -1.95 -14.71
C GLY A 58 14.19 -1.64 -14.89
N LYS A 59 13.30 -2.36 -14.22
CA LYS A 59 11.83 -2.18 -14.22
C LYS A 59 11.36 -1.75 -12.84
N PRO A 60 10.15 -1.20 -12.70
CA PRO A 60 9.51 -0.97 -11.41
C PRO A 60 9.40 -2.27 -10.59
N ILE A 61 9.53 -2.11 -9.27
CA ILE A 61 9.38 -3.21 -8.32
C ILE A 61 8.15 -2.93 -7.45
N VAL A 62 7.28 -3.92 -7.32
CA VAL A 62 6.23 -3.95 -6.29
C VAL A 62 6.77 -4.79 -5.14
N LEU A 63 7.23 -4.14 -4.09
CA LEU A 63 7.80 -4.77 -2.91
C LEU A 63 6.71 -4.98 -1.87
N ALA A 64 6.40 -6.23 -1.56
CA ALA A 64 5.39 -6.65 -0.58
C ALA A 64 6.08 -7.19 0.67
N PRO A 65 6.13 -6.45 1.81
CA PRO A 65 6.59 -6.99 3.07
C PRO A 65 5.67 -8.12 3.54
N VAL A 66 6.23 -9.29 3.83
CA VAL A 66 5.47 -10.48 4.21
C VAL A 66 6.20 -11.28 5.30
N VAL A 67 5.46 -12.11 6.01
CA VAL A 67 5.98 -13.24 6.78
C VAL A 67 5.62 -14.49 6.00
N HIS A 68 6.61 -15.20 5.43
CA HIS A 68 6.39 -16.33 4.52
C HIS A 68 5.68 -17.52 5.18
N ARG A 69 5.94 -17.75 6.47
CA ARG A 69 5.31 -18.82 7.28
C ARG A 69 4.00 -18.42 7.93
N CYS A 70 3.53 -17.20 7.72
CA CYS A 70 2.30 -16.72 8.37
C CYS A 70 1.09 -17.57 7.94
N PRO A 71 0.35 -18.17 8.88
CA PRO A 71 -0.83 -18.95 8.55
C PRO A 71 -2.08 -18.09 8.25
N ASN A 72 -2.00 -16.79 8.47
CA ASN A 72 -3.16 -15.88 8.50
C ASN A 72 -3.18 -14.87 7.34
N ILE A 73 -3.06 -13.58 7.67
CA ILE A 73 -3.34 -12.43 6.78
C ILE A 73 -2.26 -12.23 5.70
N CYS A 74 -1.01 -12.60 5.95
CA CYS A 74 0.09 -12.32 4.99
C CYS A 74 -0.11 -13.08 3.68
N GLY A 75 -0.61 -14.32 3.75
CA GLY A 75 -1.00 -15.07 2.56
C GLY A 75 -2.14 -14.40 1.78
N LEU A 76 -3.10 -13.78 2.48
CA LEU A 76 -4.21 -13.05 1.85
C LEU A 76 -3.74 -11.76 1.17
N THR A 77 -2.81 -11.01 1.78
CA THR A 77 -2.24 -9.79 1.17
C THR A 77 -1.49 -10.12 -0.11
N LEU A 78 -0.68 -11.17 -0.09
CA LEU A 78 0.08 -11.60 -1.25
C LEU A 78 -0.85 -12.16 -2.35
N ALA A 79 -1.89 -12.91 -1.98
CA ALA A 79 -2.90 -13.41 -2.90
C ALA A 79 -3.74 -12.28 -3.51
N GLY A 80 -4.14 -11.29 -2.70
CA GLY A 80 -4.86 -10.12 -3.18
C GLY A 80 -4.04 -9.27 -4.15
N LEU A 81 -2.75 -9.04 -3.84
CA LEU A 81 -1.81 -8.41 -4.77
C LEU A 81 -1.68 -9.22 -6.06
N ALA A 82 -1.54 -10.55 -5.96
CA ALA A 82 -1.40 -11.43 -7.11
C ALA A 82 -2.65 -11.39 -8.00
N GLN A 83 -3.84 -11.42 -7.42
CA GLN A 83 -5.11 -11.29 -8.15
C GLN A 83 -5.20 -9.96 -8.88
N THR A 84 -4.87 -8.86 -8.20
CA THR A 84 -4.86 -7.52 -8.78
C THR A 84 -3.83 -7.43 -9.92
N ALA A 85 -2.62 -7.96 -9.72
CA ALA A 85 -1.55 -7.96 -10.72
C ALA A 85 -1.88 -8.85 -11.94
N ALA A 86 -2.50 -10.02 -11.74
CA ALA A 86 -2.91 -10.90 -12.82
C ALA A 86 -4.01 -10.30 -13.72
N GLY A 87 -4.85 -9.41 -13.17
CA GLY A 87 -5.90 -8.69 -13.89
C GLY A 87 -5.43 -7.44 -14.63
N GLN A 88 -4.13 -7.08 -14.57
CA GLN A 88 -3.59 -5.88 -15.21
C GLN A 88 -3.26 -6.13 -16.69
N LYS A 89 -3.19 -5.02 -17.45
CA LYS A 89 -2.57 -5.02 -18.79
C LYS A 89 -1.05 -5.14 -18.74
N PHE A 90 -0.44 -4.66 -17.64
CA PHE A 90 0.97 -4.85 -17.36
C PHE A 90 1.24 -6.27 -16.90
N VAL A 91 2.28 -6.90 -17.43
CA VAL A 91 2.62 -8.29 -17.17
C VAL A 91 3.80 -8.34 -16.20
N ALA A 92 3.58 -8.95 -15.03
CA ALA A 92 4.65 -9.21 -14.08
C ALA A 92 5.76 -10.08 -14.70
N GLY A 93 7.01 -9.71 -14.47
CA GLY A 93 8.18 -10.31 -15.13
C GLY A 93 8.60 -9.63 -16.44
N ARG A 94 7.64 -9.02 -17.16
CA ARG A 94 7.93 -8.24 -18.38
C ARG A 94 7.98 -6.74 -18.10
N ASP A 95 6.94 -6.19 -17.48
CA ASP A 95 6.77 -4.75 -17.30
C ASP A 95 7.16 -4.28 -15.89
N PHE A 96 7.04 -5.13 -14.90
CA PHE A 96 7.42 -4.92 -13.51
C PHE A 96 7.75 -6.24 -12.83
N THR A 97 8.32 -6.19 -11.61
CA THR A 97 8.58 -7.38 -10.79
C THR A 97 7.90 -7.25 -9.44
N ILE A 98 7.29 -8.33 -8.95
CA ILE A 98 6.79 -8.42 -7.58
C ILE A 98 7.87 -9.10 -6.74
N VAL A 99 8.23 -8.50 -5.61
CA VAL A 99 9.13 -9.08 -4.62
C VAL A 99 8.36 -9.29 -3.32
N ALA A 100 8.09 -10.55 -2.99
CA ALA A 100 7.61 -10.95 -1.66
C ALA A 100 8.80 -10.89 -0.70
N PHE A 101 8.89 -9.79 0.02
CA PHE A 101 10.02 -9.43 0.86
C PHE A 101 9.80 -9.93 2.29
N GLY A 102 10.48 -11.00 2.69
CA GLY A 102 10.41 -11.57 4.04
C GLY A 102 10.92 -10.58 5.09
N ILE A 103 10.10 -10.30 6.11
CA ILE A 103 10.46 -9.40 7.22
C ILE A 103 10.85 -10.15 8.49
N ASP A 104 10.67 -11.48 8.54
CA ASP A 104 11.14 -12.33 9.64
C ASP A 104 12.54 -12.89 9.30
N PRO A 105 13.60 -12.48 10.01
CA PRO A 105 14.96 -12.94 9.73
C PRO A 105 15.20 -14.43 10.05
N ARG A 106 14.22 -15.09 10.71
CA ARG A 106 14.28 -16.53 11.00
C ARG A 106 13.75 -17.39 9.86
N GLU A 107 13.14 -16.77 8.85
CA GLU A 107 12.67 -17.45 7.64
C GLU A 107 13.82 -17.62 6.64
N GLY A 108 13.79 -18.74 5.95
CA GLY A 108 14.79 -19.07 4.93
C GLY A 108 14.17 -19.22 3.53
N PRO A 109 15.04 -19.51 2.54
CA PRO A 109 14.62 -19.72 1.14
C PRO A 109 13.52 -20.77 0.97
N ALA A 110 13.51 -21.83 1.79
CA ALA A 110 12.49 -22.88 1.74
C ALA A 110 11.10 -22.35 2.11
N ASP A 111 11.00 -21.44 3.10
CA ASP A 111 9.75 -20.81 3.52
C ASP A 111 9.21 -19.91 2.39
N ALA A 112 10.08 -19.09 1.80
CA ALA A 112 9.73 -18.26 0.66
C ALA A 112 9.25 -19.09 -0.54
N ARG A 113 9.93 -20.20 -0.86
CA ARG A 113 9.54 -21.14 -1.91
C ARG A 113 8.15 -21.70 -1.65
N GLN A 114 7.91 -22.24 -0.45
CA GLN A 114 6.62 -22.83 -0.10
C GLN A 114 5.46 -21.83 -0.20
N SER A 115 5.69 -20.60 0.25
CA SER A 115 4.74 -19.50 0.15
C SER A 115 4.40 -19.18 -1.32
N LEU A 116 5.40 -19.07 -2.17
CA LEU A 116 5.24 -18.72 -3.58
C LEU A 116 4.71 -19.85 -4.46
N ASP A 117 5.03 -21.10 -4.16
CA ASP A 117 4.57 -22.24 -4.96
C ASP A 117 3.04 -22.35 -4.94
N LYS A 118 2.41 -22.16 -3.77
CA LYS A 118 0.95 -22.10 -3.64
C LYS A 118 0.37 -20.95 -4.46
N LEU A 119 0.99 -19.79 -4.42
CA LEU A 119 0.55 -18.60 -5.14
C LEU A 119 0.68 -18.79 -6.66
N ARG A 120 1.80 -19.33 -7.14
CA ARG A 120 2.06 -19.61 -8.56
C ARG A 120 1.13 -20.67 -9.15
N GLN A 121 0.64 -21.61 -8.33
CA GLN A 121 -0.40 -22.56 -8.74
C GLN A 121 -1.74 -21.86 -8.96
N SER A 122 -2.11 -20.93 -8.09
CA SER A 122 -3.36 -20.15 -8.22
C SER A 122 -3.29 -19.08 -9.31
N PHE A 123 -2.09 -18.52 -9.58
CA PHE A 123 -1.85 -17.45 -10.55
C PHE A 123 -0.69 -17.79 -11.48
N PRO A 124 -0.91 -18.69 -12.47
CA PRO A 124 0.18 -19.13 -13.38
C PRO A 124 0.83 -18.00 -14.18
N SER A 125 0.08 -16.93 -14.48
CA SER A 125 0.59 -15.74 -15.19
C SER A 125 1.69 -14.99 -14.44
N LEU A 126 1.77 -15.15 -13.11
CA LEU A 126 2.79 -14.50 -12.27
C LEU A 126 4.03 -15.36 -12.05
N ARG A 127 4.07 -16.59 -12.59
CA ARG A 127 5.14 -17.58 -12.28
C ARG A 127 6.56 -17.01 -12.41
N HIS A 128 6.80 -16.19 -13.43
CA HIS A 128 8.09 -15.58 -13.71
C HIS A 128 8.21 -14.13 -13.25
N GLY A 129 7.14 -13.57 -12.70
CA GLY A 129 7.06 -12.15 -12.29
C GLY A 129 7.03 -11.93 -10.79
N ILE A 130 7.02 -12.99 -9.99
CA ILE A 130 7.08 -12.91 -8.54
C ILE A 130 8.26 -13.68 -7.98
N LEU A 131 9.03 -13.02 -7.11
CA LEU A 131 10.22 -13.54 -6.46
C LEU A 131 10.07 -13.46 -4.95
N GLY A 132 10.58 -14.44 -4.22
CA GLY A 132 10.63 -14.45 -2.76
C GLY A 132 12.02 -14.09 -2.26
N PHE A 133 12.08 -13.13 -1.35
CA PHE A 133 13.36 -12.72 -0.75
C PHE A 133 13.35 -13.01 0.74
N THR A 134 14.49 -13.53 1.23
CA THR A 134 14.81 -13.65 2.65
C THR A 134 16.18 -13.03 2.90
N GLY A 135 16.43 -12.56 4.13
CA GLY A 135 17.67 -11.86 4.44
C GLY A 135 17.99 -11.82 5.92
N THR A 136 19.11 -11.21 6.26
CA THR A 136 19.49 -10.96 7.66
C THR A 136 18.63 -9.84 8.26
N GLU A 137 18.48 -9.82 9.57
CA GLU A 137 17.78 -8.75 10.29
C GLU A 137 18.32 -7.36 9.91
N ARG A 138 19.63 -7.23 9.82
CA ARG A 138 20.30 -5.99 9.45
C ARG A 138 19.86 -5.50 8.06
N ASP A 139 19.85 -6.39 7.07
CA ASP A 139 19.54 -6.02 5.69
C ASP A 139 18.05 -5.76 5.52
N ILE A 140 17.19 -6.55 6.18
CA ILE A 140 15.76 -6.32 6.25
C ILE A 140 15.46 -4.94 6.85
N LYS A 141 16.05 -4.63 8.02
CA LYS A 141 15.89 -3.31 8.65
C LYS A 141 16.41 -2.18 7.79
N SER A 142 17.50 -2.37 7.07
CA SER A 142 18.03 -1.34 6.16
C SER A 142 17.01 -0.94 5.08
N ILE A 143 16.20 -1.87 4.58
CA ILE A 143 15.12 -1.61 3.62
C ILE A 143 13.91 -1.00 4.31
N THR A 144 13.41 -1.63 5.39
CA THR A 144 12.18 -1.22 6.05
C THR A 144 12.28 0.15 6.71
N ASP A 145 13.42 0.45 7.36
CA ASP A 145 13.68 1.77 7.97
C ASP A 145 13.73 2.88 6.90
N ARG A 146 14.32 2.62 5.73
CA ARG A 146 14.32 3.60 4.64
C ARG A 146 12.94 3.84 4.04
N LEU A 147 12.13 2.80 3.97
CA LEU A 147 10.73 2.91 3.54
C LEU A 147 9.83 3.54 4.61
N GLY A 148 10.30 3.65 5.86
CA GLY A 148 9.47 4.04 6.98
C GLY A 148 8.47 2.96 7.38
N TYR A 149 8.69 1.70 7.00
CA TYR A 149 7.80 0.58 7.30
C TYR A 149 8.11 0.02 8.69
N ARG A 150 7.16 0.21 9.62
CA ARG A 150 7.26 -0.29 11.00
C ARG A 150 6.52 -1.61 11.15
N TYR A 151 7.17 -2.54 11.81
CA TYR A 151 6.63 -3.83 12.19
C TYR A 151 7.27 -4.24 13.53
N GLY A 152 6.61 -5.11 14.28
CA GLY A 152 7.07 -5.51 15.60
C GLY A 152 6.77 -6.96 15.90
N TRP A 153 7.58 -7.58 16.77
CA TRP A 153 7.33 -8.93 17.23
C TRP A 153 6.18 -8.95 18.24
N ASP A 154 5.20 -9.80 18.01
CA ASP A 154 4.08 -10.06 18.89
C ASP A 154 4.32 -11.36 19.65
N ASP A 155 4.55 -11.26 20.97
CA ASP A 155 4.85 -12.41 21.81
C ASP A 155 3.64 -13.33 22.01
N ASP A 156 2.43 -12.80 21.97
CA ASP A 156 1.20 -13.59 22.14
C ASP A 156 0.92 -14.45 20.88
N LEU A 157 1.13 -13.86 19.70
CA LEU A 157 0.93 -14.53 18.41
C LEU A 157 2.19 -15.24 17.91
N GLN A 158 3.35 -15.07 18.55
CA GLN A 158 4.66 -15.61 18.16
C GLN A 158 5.01 -15.32 16.69
N GLN A 159 4.69 -14.13 16.22
CA GLN A 159 4.94 -13.68 14.85
C GLN A 159 5.14 -12.16 14.78
N TYR A 160 5.65 -11.67 13.65
CA TYR A 160 5.71 -10.26 13.40
C TYR A 160 4.32 -9.70 13.04
N ALA A 161 3.86 -8.73 13.80
CA ALA A 161 2.73 -7.89 13.44
C ALA A 161 3.19 -6.81 12.44
N HIS A 162 2.43 -6.62 11.38
CA HIS A 162 2.69 -5.62 10.35
C HIS A 162 1.40 -5.23 9.64
N ILE A 163 1.40 -4.06 9.01
CA ILE A 163 0.25 -3.61 8.21
C ILE A 163 0.28 -4.22 6.80
N ALA A 164 -0.92 -4.40 6.22
CA ALA A 164 -1.07 -4.81 4.83
C ALA A 164 -0.83 -3.59 3.91
N ALA A 165 0.33 -3.55 3.28
CA ALA A 165 0.69 -2.51 2.32
C ALA A 165 1.81 -3.01 1.40
N VAL A 166 1.88 -2.46 0.18
CA VAL A 166 2.95 -2.73 -0.77
C VAL A 166 3.59 -1.43 -1.24
N ALA A 167 4.92 -1.42 -1.36
CA ALA A 167 5.68 -0.30 -1.87
C ALA A 167 5.90 -0.45 -3.37
N VAL A 168 5.56 0.56 -4.16
CA VAL A 168 5.89 0.62 -5.58
C VAL A 168 7.15 1.46 -5.73
N LEU A 169 8.21 0.85 -6.27
CA LEU A 169 9.52 1.45 -6.46
C LEU A 169 9.78 1.72 -7.93
N THR A 170 10.46 2.82 -8.20
CA THR A 170 11.01 3.11 -9.53
C THR A 170 12.19 2.17 -9.85
N PRO A 171 12.62 2.06 -11.13
CA PRO A 171 13.76 1.24 -11.51
C PRO A 171 15.08 1.59 -10.81
N ASP A 172 15.23 2.84 -10.37
CA ASP A 172 16.37 3.33 -9.60
C ASP A 172 16.21 3.17 -8.08
N GLY A 173 15.13 2.50 -7.63
CA GLY A 173 14.90 2.15 -6.22
C GLY A 173 14.29 3.25 -5.38
N ARG A 174 13.76 4.30 -5.99
CA ARG A 174 13.08 5.36 -5.27
C ARG A 174 11.62 4.95 -4.99
N LEU A 175 11.16 5.19 -3.77
CA LEU A 175 9.77 4.99 -3.39
C LEU A 175 8.87 5.94 -4.19
N SER A 176 8.05 5.37 -5.08
CA SER A 176 7.02 6.11 -5.80
C SER A 176 5.77 6.25 -4.94
N ARG A 177 5.19 5.11 -4.52
CA ARG A 177 3.93 5.09 -3.76
C ARG A 177 3.84 3.91 -2.82
N TRP A 178 3.07 4.07 -1.75
CA TRP A 178 2.51 2.99 -0.96
C TRP A 178 1.06 2.72 -1.38
N LEU A 179 0.69 1.46 -1.54
CA LEU A 179 -0.68 1.02 -1.73
C LEU A 179 -1.08 0.19 -0.51
N TYR A 180 -2.18 0.56 0.13
CA TYR A 180 -2.64 -0.02 1.39
C TYR A 180 -3.75 -1.05 1.17
N GLY A 181 -3.89 -1.95 2.15
CA GLY A 181 -4.94 -2.96 2.18
C GLY A 181 -4.48 -4.33 1.70
N ILE A 182 -5.34 -5.31 1.91
CA ILE A 182 -5.08 -6.73 1.59
C ILE A 182 -4.94 -6.93 0.08
N ALA A 183 -5.74 -6.20 -0.71
CA ALA A 183 -5.67 -6.18 -2.17
C ALA A 183 -5.64 -4.73 -2.63
N PRO A 184 -4.58 -4.26 -3.29
CA PRO A 184 -4.56 -2.94 -3.90
C PRO A 184 -5.67 -2.82 -4.96
N ASP A 185 -6.26 -1.63 -5.05
CA ASP A 185 -7.20 -1.36 -6.15
C ASP A 185 -6.50 -1.51 -7.51
N PRO A 186 -7.12 -2.15 -8.51
CA PRO A 186 -6.53 -2.35 -9.83
C PRO A 186 -6.13 -1.04 -10.54
N VAL A 187 -6.90 0.02 -10.37
CA VAL A 187 -6.60 1.33 -10.96
C VAL A 187 -5.41 1.95 -10.24
N ASP A 188 -5.39 1.88 -8.89
CA ASP A 188 -4.29 2.42 -8.09
C ASP A 188 -2.96 1.73 -8.41
N LEU A 189 -2.95 0.40 -8.53
CA LEU A 189 -1.76 -0.34 -8.92
C LEU A 189 -1.28 0.05 -10.33
N ARG A 190 -2.20 0.18 -11.29
CA ARG A 190 -1.87 0.59 -12.66
C ARG A 190 -1.26 1.98 -12.70
N LEU A 191 -1.86 2.95 -12.01
CA LEU A 191 -1.37 4.32 -11.97
C LEU A 191 -0.01 4.40 -11.26
N ALA A 192 0.18 3.68 -10.15
CA ALA A 192 1.44 3.61 -9.43
C ALA A 192 2.56 3.02 -10.30
N LEU A 193 2.28 1.96 -11.06
CA LEU A 193 3.24 1.36 -12.00
C LEU A 193 3.59 2.31 -13.15
N THR A 194 2.60 3.02 -13.70
CA THR A 194 2.81 4.02 -14.77
C THR A 194 3.72 5.15 -14.27
N GLU A 195 3.45 5.66 -13.08
CA GLU A 195 4.26 6.71 -12.43
C GLU A 195 5.67 6.23 -12.13
N ALA A 196 5.81 5.04 -11.53
CA ALA A 196 7.11 4.46 -11.19
C ALA A 196 7.96 4.19 -12.43
N GLY A 197 7.36 3.82 -13.55
CA GLY A 197 8.02 3.64 -14.83
C GLY A 197 8.47 4.94 -15.50
N ASN A 198 8.17 6.10 -14.92
CA ASN A 198 8.46 7.42 -15.50
C ASN A 198 8.00 7.52 -16.97
N GLY A 199 6.83 7.00 -17.28
CA GLY A 199 6.28 6.92 -18.62
C GLY A 199 6.86 5.81 -19.52
N LYS A 200 7.76 4.95 -19.00
CA LYS A 200 8.30 3.81 -19.75
C LYS A 200 7.35 2.64 -19.83
N ILE A 201 6.43 2.53 -18.88
CA ILE A 201 5.33 1.56 -18.88
C ILE A 201 4.00 2.31 -18.89
N GLY A 202 2.97 1.66 -19.35
CA GLY A 202 1.66 2.26 -19.54
C GLY A 202 1.43 2.77 -20.95
N THR A 203 0.17 3.00 -21.26
CA THR A 203 -0.27 3.61 -22.51
C THR A 203 -0.32 5.13 -22.36
N TRP A 204 -0.41 5.84 -23.49
CA TRP A 204 -0.64 7.29 -23.48
C TRP A 204 -1.91 7.67 -22.68
N GLY A 205 -2.94 6.83 -22.73
CA GLY A 205 -4.16 7.00 -21.93
C GLY A 205 -3.93 6.87 -20.42
N ASP A 206 -3.01 5.99 -19.98
CA ASP A 206 -2.67 5.85 -18.55
C ASP A 206 -1.93 7.09 -18.03
N GLN A 207 -1.08 7.70 -18.85
CA GLN A 207 -0.41 8.96 -18.51
C GLN A 207 -1.41 10.13 -18.41
N LEU A 208 -2.41 10.18 -19.29
CA LEU A 208 -3.48 11.17 -19.22
C LEU A 208 -4.31 11.00 -17.94
N LEU A 209 -4.58 9.77 -17.51
CA LEU A 209 -5.27 9.49 -16.26
C LEU A 209 -4.51 10.04 -15.03
N LEU A 210 -3.19 10.02 -15.02
CA LEU A 210 -2.39 10.60 -13.92
C LEU A 210 -2.61 12.10 -13.75
N LEU A 211 -2.95 12.83 -14.80
CA LEU A 211 -3.30 14.25 -14.73
C LEU A 211 -4.64 14.48 -14.00
N CYS A 212 -5.53 13.49 -14.06
CA CYS A 212 -6.86 13.56 -13.47
C CYS A 212 -6.94 12.99 -12.06
N TYR A 213 -5.96 12.17 -11.66
CA TYR A 213 -5.91 11.50 -10.37
C TYR A 213 -4.79 12.06 -9.51
N HIS A 214 -5.15 12.54 -8.33
CA HIS A 214 -4.17 12.96 -7.32
C HIS A 214 -4.01 11.85 -6.28
N TYR A 215 -2.76 11.46 -6.00
CA TYR A 215 -2.47 10.48 -4.96
C TYR A 215 -2.67 11.08 -3.57
N ASP A 216 -3.51 10.42 -2.76
CA ASP A 216 -3.68 10.74 -1.35
C ASP A 216 -2.75 9.85 -0.51
N PRO A 217 -1.71 10.43 0.10
CA PRO A 217 -0.77 9.64 0.89
C PRO A 217 -1.34 9.17 2.24
N GLN A 218 -2.52 9.64 2.66
CA GLN A 218 -3.17 9.18 3.90
C GLN A 218 -3.92 7.88 3.67
N THR A 219 -4.61 7.77 2.55
CA THR A 219 -5.41 6.59 2.21
C THR A 219 -4.68 5.61 1.29
N GLY A 220 -3.53 6.01 0.72
CA GLY A 220 -2.78 5.21 -0.24
C GLY A 220 -3.51 5.00 -1.57
N ARG A 221 -4.43 5.90 -1.92
CA ARG A 221 -5.27 5.81 -3.12
C ARG A 221 -5.11 7.02 -4.02
N TYR A 222 -5.46 6.84 -5.28
CA TYR A 222 -5.57 7.93 -6.24
C TYR A 222 -6.99 8.49 -6.23
N GLY A 223 -7.17 9.72 -5.73
CA GLY A 223 -8.44 10.45 -5.77
C GLY A 223 -8.64 11.15 -7.11
N SER A 224 -9.87 11.16 -7.62
CA SER A 224 -10.21 11.90 -8.85
C SER A 224 -10.50 13.37 -8.54
N LEU A 225 -9.62 14.27 -8.97
CA LEU A 225 -9.86 15.72 -8.93
C LEU A 225 -11.05 16.12 -9.82
N ILE A 226 -11.32 15.38 -10.90
CA ILE A 226 -12.43 15.64 -11.82
C ILE A 226 -13.76 15.50 -11.12
N TRP A 227 -13.95 14.48 -10.26
CA TRP A 227 -15.19 14.32 -9.51
C TRP A 227 -15.47 15.49 -8.59
N THR A 228 -14.43 16.01 -7.93
CA THR A 228 -14.56 17.19 -7.07
C THR A 228 -14.89 18.44 -7.90
N ALA A 229 -14.18 18.63 -9.02
CA ALA A 229 -14.44 19.75 -9.92
C ALA A 229 -15.86 19.70 -10.54
N LEU A 230 -16.31 18.51 -10.96
CA LEU A 230 -17.67 18.31 -11.48
C LEU A 230 -18.74 18.57 -10.44
N ARG A 231 -18.55 18.15 -9.19
CA ARG A 231 -19.48 18.44 -8.09
C ARG A 231 -19.58 19.94 -7.81
N ILE A 232 -18.44 20.62 -7.72
CA ILE A 232 -18.40 22.07 -7.48
C ILE A 232 -19.01 22.81 -8.68
N GLY A 233 -18.59 22.49 -9.91
CA GLY A 233 -19.12 23.09 -11.13
C GLY A 233 -20.62 22.87 -11.30
N GLY A 234 -21.09 21.64 -11.04
CA GLY A 234 -22.50 21.30 -11.06
C GLY A 234 -23.31 22.09 -10.03
N ALA A 235 -22.81 22.19 -8.80
CA ALA A 235 -23.47 22.99 -7.75
C ALA A 235 -23.57 24.47 -8.14
N ILE A 236 -22.51 25.07 -8.66
CA ILE A 236 -22.49 26.45 -9.14
C ILE A 236 -23.53 26.64 -10.26
N THR A 237 -23.58 25.72 -11.23
CA THR A 237 -24.55 25.78 -12.34
C THR A 237 -25.98 25.72 -11.86
N VAL A 238 -26.31 24.83 -10.91
CA VAL A 238 -27.64 24.70 -10.34
C VAL A 238 -28.03 25.97 -9.58
N VAL A 239 -27.15 26.54 -8.78
CA VAL A 239 -27.40 27.78 -8.05
C VAL A 239 -27.58 28.96 -9.00
N ALA A 240 -26.73 29.08 -10.02
CA ALA A 240 -26.85 30.17 -11.01
C ALA A 240 -28.15 30.07 -11.83
N ALA A 241 -28.46 28.86 -12.33
CA ALA A 241 -29.73 28.66 -13.08
C ALA A 241 -30.97 28.90 -12.23
N GLY A 242 -30.96 28.36 -10.99
CA GLY A 242 -32.07 28.60 -10.04
C GLY A 242 -32.26 30.10 -9.69
N GLY A 243 -31.13 30.80 -9.50
CA GLY A 243 -31.15 32.24 -9.25
C GLY A 243 -31.70 33.05 -10.43
N LEU A 244 -31.28 32.71 -11.66
CA LEU A 244 -31.77 33.36 -12.88
C LEU A 244 -33.27 33.14 -13.08
N ILE A 245 -33.75 31.91 -12.90
CA ILE A 245 -35.16 31.55 -12.99
C ILE A 245 -35.98 32.29 -11.91
N GLY A 246 -35.47 32.28 -10.66
CA GLY A 246 -36.10 32.99 -9.56
C GLY A 246 -36.22 34.49 -9.83
N LEU A 247 -35.16 35.12 -10.34
CA LEU A 247 -35.19 36.55 -10.73
C LEU A 247 -36.16 36.83 -11.88
N ALA A 248 -36.24 35.92 -12.87
CA ALA A 248 -37.21 36.07 -13.97
C ALA A 248 -38.65 36.01 -13.46
N ILE A 249 -38.97 35.03 -12.61
CA ILE A 249 -40.33 34.92 -12.00
C ILE A 249 -40.67 36.15 -11.13
N LEU A 250 -39.70 36.63 -10.34
CA LEU A 250 -39.92 37.82 -9.51
C LEU A 250 -40.13 39.09 -10.36
N ARG A 251 -39.41 39.22 -11.47
CA ARG A 251 -39.61 40.36 -12.42
C ARG A 251 -40.98 40.28 -13.09
N GLU A 252 -41.40 39.10 -13.49
CA GLU A 252 -42.70 38.91 -14.12
C GLU A 252 -43.86 39.19 -13.13
N ARG A 253 -43.78 38.68 -11.91
CA ARG A 253 -44.77 39.01 -10.86
C ARG A 253 -44.87 40.49 -10.57
N ARG A 254 -43.73 41.21 -10.52
CA ARG A 254 -43.71 42.68 -10.32
C ARG A 254 -44.32 43.45 -11.50
N ARG A 255 -44.17 42.95 -12.74
CA ARG A 255 -44.82 43.52 -13.92
C ARG A 255 -46.32 43.35 -13.85
N LEU A 256 -46.82 42.14 -13.58
CA LEU A 256 -48.25 41.86 -13.44
C LEU A 256 -48.92 42.66 -12.30
N GLN A 257 -48.20 42.97 -11.23
CA GLN A 257 -48.71 43.84 -10.14
C GLN A 257 -48.74 45.33 -10.50
N ARG A 258 -47.92 45.78 -11.48
CA ARG A 258 -47.91 47.14 -11.96
C ARG A 258 -48.96 47.39 -13.01
N ASP A 259 -49.40 46.38 -13.72
CA ASP A 259 -50.36 46.43 -14.82
C ASP A 259 -51.79 46.03 -14.35
N ALA A 260 -52.01 45.81 -13.06
CA ALA A 260 -53.27 45.55 -12.45
C ALA A 260 -54.02 46.94 -12.23
N PRO A 261 -55.25 47.09 -12.70
CA PRO A 261 -56.01 48.39 -12.66
C PRO A 261 -56.30 48.82 -11.23
#